data_ef4d4728e93ed49a4be7296f2b7ebeee
#
_entry.id   ef4d4728e93ed49a4be7296f2b7ebeee
#
_cell.length_a   1.000
_cell.length_b   1.000
_cell.length_c   1.000
_cell.angle_alpha   90.00
_cell.angle_beta   90.00
_cell.angle_gamma   90.00
#
_symmetry.space_group_name_H-M   'P 1'
#
loop_
_entity.id
_entity.type
_entity.pdbx_description
1 polymer ?
#
loop_
_entity_poly.entity_id
_entity_poly.type
_entity_poly.pdbx_seq_one_letter_code
_entity_poly.pdbx_strand_id
1 'polypeptide(L)'
;AFIFGGIASPNDAYEFAKGGSIRHPAGFDMRLDIPMDFYGVSDHAYYLGIIREMALGDSSLSQHPVAEGIDSLGDDVNQRRSVFLRFAQFASAGNGSEVMDDQVVKNAWDDIVASANRHYEPGKFTTFIAYEYTGTGPEEEVLHRNVIFRDSVVPEIPFSRIDSDDPQDL
;
A
#
# COMPACT_ATOMS: atom_id res chain seq x y z
N ALA A 1 5.76 0.74 -1.66
CA ALA A 1 5.91 2.13 -2.13
C ALA A 1 6.75 2.98 -1.16
N PHE A 2 6.47 2.99 0.14
CA PHE A 2 7.14 3.86 1.11
C PHE A 2 8.68 3.69 1.14
N ILE A 3 9.19 2.47 1.20
CA ILE A 3 10.65 2.21 1.19
C ILE A 3 11.33 2.81 -0.04
N PHE A 4 10.64 2.90 -1.17
CA PHE A 4 11.16 3.48 -2.40
C PHE A 4 10.85 4.99 -2.56
N GLY A 5 10.40 5.66 -1.50
CA GLY A 5 10.15 7.09 -1.46
C GLY A 5 8.74 7.52 -1.87
N GLY A 6 7.83 6.58 -2.06
CA GLY A 6 6.43 6.90 -2.28
C GLY A 6 5.78 7.43 -1.00
N ILE A 7 5.51 8.73 -0.96
CA ILE A 7 4.90 9.42 0.19
C ILE A 7 3.45 9.82 -0.05
N ALA A 8 2.97 9.68 -1.28
CA ALA A 8 1.60 10.00 -1.65
C ALA A 8 0.61 9.10 -0.88
N SER A 9 -0.43 9.73 -0.36
CA SER A 9 -1.57 9.06 0.26
C SER A 9 -2.57 8.58 -0.80
N PRO A 10 -3.55 7.72 -0.43
CA PRO A 10 -4.68 7.41 -1.31
C PRO A 10 -5.42 8.68 -1.77
N ASN A 11 -5.58 9.67 -0.90
CA ASN A 11 -6.18 10.95 -1.24
C ASN A 11 -5.39 11.69 -2.34
N ASP A 12 -4.04 11.75 -2.21
CA ASP A 12 -3.20 12.40 -3.22
C ASP A 12 -3.29 11.71 -4.58
N ALA A 13 -3.43 10.37 -4.58
CA ALA A 13 -3.60 9.60 -5.81
C ALA A 13 -4.90 9.96 -6.54
N TYR A 14 -6.01 10.13 -5.82
CA TYR A 14 -7.28 10.59 -6.41
C TYR A 14 -7.22 12.06 -6.86
N GLU A 15 -6.59 12.95 -6.08
CA GLU A 15 -6.36 14.34 -6.52
C GLU A 15 -5.54 14.38 -7.82
N PHE A 16 -4.48 13.59 -7.92
CA PHE A 16 -3.70 13.46 -9.14
C PHE A 16 -4.51 12.94 -10.32
N ALA A 17 -5.30 11.88 -10.11
CA ALA A 17 -6.16 11.31 -11.16
C ALA A 17 -7.19 12.32 -11.68
N LYS A 18 -7.67 13.24 -10.84
CA LYS A 18 -8.57 14.35 -11.20
C LYS A 18 -7.85 15.54 -11.82
N GLY A 19 -6.54 15.44 -12.08
CA GLY A 19 -5.73 16.51 -12.69
C GLY A 19 -5.16 17.52 -11.68
N GLY A 20 -5.20 17.20 -10.39
CA GLY A 20 -4.47 17.94 -9.36
C GLY A 20 -2.96 17.76 -9.48
N SER A 21 -2.19 18.64 -8.82
CA SER A 21 -0.74 18.55 -8.76
C SER A 21 -0.30 17.82 -7.50
N ILE A 22 0.60 16.86 -7.63
CA ILE A 22 1.26 16.20 -6.51
C ILE A 22 2.77 16.39 -6.58
N ARG A 23 3.41 16.37 -5.40
CA ARG A 23 4.86 16.49 -5.29
C ARG A 23 5.54 15.15 -5.50
N HIS A 24 6.42 15.06 -6.51
CA HIS A 24 7.29 13.92 -6.69
C HIS A 24 8.42 13.92 -5.63
N PRO A 25 8.82 12.75 -5.08
CA PRO A 25 9.92 12.68 -4.11
C PRO A 25 11.23 13.33 -4.57
N ALA A 26 11.50 13.33 -5.87
CA ALA A 26 12.67 13.99 -6.46
C ALA A 26 12.56 15.55 -6.52
N GLY A 27 11.51 16.15 -5.95
CA GLY A 27 11.41 17.57 -5.73
C GLY A 27 10.77 18.41 -6.86
N PHE A 28 10.04 17.80 -7.78
CA PHE A 28 9.24 18.49 -8.80
C PHE A 28 7.74 18.17 -8.65
N ASP A 29 6.90 19.02 -9.21
CA ASP A 29 5.45 18.80 -9.22
C ASP A 29 5.04 18.06 -10.49
N MET A 30 4.10 17.11 -10.32
CA MET A 30 3.53 16.33 -11.41
C MET A 30 2.02 16.57 -11.50
N ARG A 31 1.51 16.59 -12.71
CA ARG A 31 0.09 16.70 -13.01
C ARG A 31 -0.22 15.96 -14.30
N LEU A 32 -1.42 15.38 -14.40
CA LEU A 32 -1.92 14.86 -15.66
C LEU A 32 -2.38 16.01 -16.56
N ASP A 33 -2.07 15.95 -17.84
CA ASP A 33 -2.57 16.90 -18.84
C ASP A 33 -4.08 16.76 -19.04
N ILE A 34 -4.57 15.52 -18.96
CA ILE A 34 -5.99 15.18 -19.08
C ILE A 34 -6.38 14.37 -17.83
N PRO A 35 -7.35 14.84 -17.03
CA PRO A 35 -7.88 14.06 -15.91
C PRO A 35 -8.46 12.72 -16.36
N MET A 36 -8.44 11.75 -15.48
CA MET A 36 -9.06 10.45 -15.70
C MET A 36 -10.57 10.51 -15.42
N ASP A 37 -11.33 9.62 -16.07
CA ASP A 37 -12.78 9.48 -15.83
C ASP A 37 -13.08 8.58 -14.62
N PHE A 38 -12.15 7.68 -14.30
CA PHE A 38 -12.25 6.75 -13.18
C PHE A 38 -10.86 6.37 -12.65
N TYR A 39 -10.82 5.98 -11.39
CA TYR A 39 -9.58 5.55 -10.74
C TYR A 39 -9.86 4.64 -9.54
N GLY A 40 -8.91 3.77 -9.20
CA GLY A 40 -8.91 2.98 -7.99
C GLY A 40 -7.50 2.86 -7.43
N VAL A 41 -7.34 3.03 -6.12
CA VAL A 41 -6.10 2.73 -5.42
C VAL A 41 -6.14 1.28 -4.99
N SER A 42 -5.14 0.49 -5.39
CA SER A 42 -5.02 -0.93 -5.05
C SER A 42 -3.66 -1.20 -4.43
N ASP A 43 -3.48 -0.73 -3.20
CA ASP A 43 -2.26 -1.02 -2.45
C ASP A 43 -2.17 -2.50 -2.07
N HIS A 44 -0.96 -3.01 -1.89
CA HIS A 44 -0.74 -4.36 -1.38
C HIS A 44 -1.47 -4.56 -0.04
N ALA A 45 -2.34 -5.57 0.05
CA ALA A 45 -2.91 -6.01 1.33
C ALA A 45 -1.84 -6.57 2.26
N TYR A 46 -0.82 -7.20 1.69
CA TYR A 46 0.32 -7.74 2.41
C TYR A 46 1.18 -6.62 3.00
N TYR A 47 1.22 -6.53 4.33
CA TYR A 47 1.87 -5.46 5.11
C TYR A 47 1.29 -4.05 4.85
N LEU A 48 0.00 -3.94 4.56
CA LEU A 48 -0.66 -2.66 4.37
C LEU A 48 -0.46 -1.75 5.59
N GLY A 49 0.11 -0.56 5.37
CA GLY A 49 0.41 0.42 6.43
C GLY A 49 1.63 0.11 7.30
N ILE A 50 2.04 -1.16 7.44
CA ILE A 50 3.06 -1.63 8.40
C ILE A 50 4.41 -0.91 8.21
N ILE A 51 4.90 -0.84 6.98
CA ILE A 51 6.22 -0.21 6.72
C ILE A 51 6.20 1.29 7.04
N ARG A 52 5.07 1.95 6.80
CA ARG A 52 4.92 3.37 7.15
C ARG A 52 4.89 3.56 8.66
N GLU A 53 4.19 2.67 9.38
CA GLU A 53 4.15 2.70 10.84
C GLU A 53 5.52 2.47 11.46
N MET A 54 6.32 1.55 10.92
CA MET A 54 7.72 1.36 11.32
C MET A 54 8.56 2.64 11.19
N ALA A 55 8.26 3.48 10.21
CA ALA A 55 9.00 4.72 9.95
C ALA A 55 8.58 5.89 10.85
N LEU A 56 7.36 5.88 11.41
CA LEU A 56 6.83 7.00 12.21
C LEU A 56 7.36 7.05 13.66
N GLY A 57 7.96 5.98 14.14
CA GLY A 57 8.83 5.99 15.31
C GLY A 57 8.17 5.81 16.68
N ASP A 58 6.83 5.77 16.77
CA ASP A 58 6.13 5.80 18.08
C ASP A 58 5.47 4.47 18.50
N SER A 59 5.59 3.43 17.69
CA SER A 59 4.98 2.12 17.97
C SER A 59 6.01 1.03 18.28
N SER A 60 5.54 -0.11 18.79
CA SER A 60 6.39 -1.30 18.96
C SER A 60 6.97 -1.79 17.62
N LEU A 61 6.29 -1.52 16.51
CA LEU A 61 6.77 -1.88 15.17
C LEU A 61 8.01 -1.10 14.77
N SER A 62 8.11 0.19 15.15
CA SER A 62 9.30 1.02 14.88
C SER A 62 10.53 0.56 15.63
N GLN A 63 10.34 -0.13 16.76
CA GLN A 63 11.42 -0.66 17.61
C GLN A 63 11.85 -2.09 17.20
N HIS A 64 11.12 -2.71 16.26
CA HIS A 64 11.46 -4.05 15.80
C HIS A 64 12.78 -4.05 15.01
N PRO A 65 13.68 -5.04 15.19
CA PRO A 65 15.00 -5.06 14.51
C PRO A 65 14.92 -4.94 12.98
N VAL A 66 13.86 -5.45 12.35
CA VAL A 66 13.68 -5.32 10.90
C VAL A 66 13.38 -3.89 10.45
N ALA A 67 12.90 -3.03 11.37
CA ALA A 67 12.58 -1.63 11.08
C ALA A 67 13.82 -0.72 11.09
N GLU A 68 14.99 -1.21 11.49
CA GLU A 68 16.22 -0.42 11.58
C GLU A 68 16.48 0.38 10.30
N GLY A 69 16.59 1.71 10.41
CA GLY A 69 16.89 2.63 9.32
C GLY A 69 15.75 2.91 8.35
N ILE A 70 14.52 2.43 8.61
CA ILE A 70 13.34 2.77 7.78
C ILE A 70 12.94 4.23 7.99
N ASP A 71 13.08 4.76 9.20
CA ASP A 71 12.79 6.14 9.61
C ASP A 71 13.74 7.18 8.98
N SER A 72 14.95 6.76 8.62
CA SER A 72 16.04 7.61 8.14
C SER A 72 16.39 7.39 6.65
N LEU A 73 15.47 6.82 5.88
CA LEU A 73 15.66 6.60 4.44
C LEU A 73 15.78 7.92 3.68
N GLY A 74 17.01 8.24 3.27
CA GLY A 74 17.31 9.35 2.37
C GLY A 74 17.01 9.04 0.89
N ASP A 75 17.59 9.82 -0.03
CA ASP A 75 17.41 9.64 -1.48
C ASP A 75 18.33 8.58 -2.10
N ASP A 76 19.19 7.94 -1.31
CA ASP A 76 20.09 6.90 -1.81
C ASP A 76 19.31 5.61 -2.14
N VAL A 77 19.24 5.31 -3.42
CA VAL A 77 18.55 4.13 -3.96
C VAL A 77 19.15 2.83 -3.43
N ASN A 78 20.46 2.78 -3.17
CA ASN A 78 21.11 1.57 -2.65
C ASN A 78 20.74 1.33 -1.19
N GLN A 79 20.65 2.40 -0.39
CA GLN A 79 20.16 2.31 0.98
C GLN A 79 18.71 1.79 1.01
N ARG A 80 17.83 2.37 0.20
CA ARG A 80 16.42 1.93 0.07
C ARG A 80 16.29 0.48 -0.35
N ARG A 81 17.08 0.08 -1.36
CA ARG A 81 17.14 -1.31 -1.82
C ARG A 81 17.62 -2.27 -0.73
N SER A 82 18.64 -1.90 0.03
CA SER A 82 19.17 -2.72 1.13
C SER A 82 18.12 -2.97 2.21
N VAL A 83 17.39 -1.92 2.62
CA VAL A 83 16.29 -2.04 3.59
C VAL A 83 15.16 -2.91 3.05
N PHE A 84 14.78 -2.73 1.79
CA PHE A 84 13.77 -3.58 1.15
C PHE A 84 14.17 -5.05 1.13
N LEU A 85 15.41 -5.37 0.74
CA LEU A 85 15.89 -6.76 0.69
C LEU A 85 15.94 -7.39 2.08
N ARG A 86 16.33 -6.64 3.11
CA ARG A 86 16.30 -7.12 4.50
C ARG A 86 14.87 -7.45 4.94
N PHE A 87 13.92 -6.58 4.66
CA PHE A 87 12.51 -6.82 4.97
C PHE A 87 11.97 -8.02 4.20
N ALA A 88 12.28 -8.14 2.91
CA ALA A 88 11.86 -9.26 2.08
C ALA A 88 12.45 -10.60 2.58
N GLN A 89 13.72 -10.61 2.98
CA GLN A 89 14.37 -11.80 3.58
C GLN A 89 13.71 -12.19 4.91
N PHE A 90 13.41 -11.22 5.77
CA PHE A 90 12.71 -11.43 7.03
C PHE A 90 11.33 -12.08 6.79
N ALA A 91 10.54 -11.53 5.86
CA ALA A 91 9.24 -12.05 5.51
C ALA A 91 9.31 -13.47 4.89
N SER A 92 10.26 -13.69 3.97
CA SER A 92 10.46 -14.99 3.31
C SER A 92 10.99 -16.09 4.26
N ALA A 93 11.61 -15.71 5.37
CA ALA A 93 12.03 -16.65 6.42
C ALA A 93 10.86 -17.13 7.32
N GLY A 94 9.63 -16.71 7.03
CA GLY A 94 8.44 -17.09 7.79
C GLY A 94 8.15 -16.20 9.01
N ASN A 95 8.94 -15.13 9.21
CA ASN A 95 8.81 -14.25 10.39
C ASN A 95 7.81 -13.10 10.16
N GLY A 96 7.19 -13.05 8.98
CA GLY A 96 6.34 -11.94 8.58
C GLY A 96 5.18 -11.63 9.52
N SER A 97 4.64 -12.63 10.20
CA SER A 97 3.56 -12.46 11.18
C SER A 97 3.99 -11.71 12.45
N GLU A 98 5.30 -11.68 12.77
CA GLU A 98 5.82 -10.98 13.96
C GLU A 98 5.62 -9.45 13.89
N VAL A 99 5.48 -8.91 12.69
CA VAL A 99 5.32 -7.49 12.44
C VAL A 99 3.93 -7.11 11.94
N MET A 100 2.97 -8.04 12.03
CA MET A 100 1.59 -7.73 11.68
C MET A 100 0.86 -7.08 12.86
N ASP A 101 0.09 -6.06 12.55
CA ASP A 101 -0.77 -5.36 13.47
C ASP A 101 -2.09 -5.05 12.75
N ASP A 102 -3.15 -5.75 13.13
CA ASP A 102 -4.46 -5.64 12.48
C ASP A 102 -5.05 -4.23 12.58
N GLN A 103 -4.74 -3.49 13.65
CA GLN A 103 -5.22 -2.12 13.79
C GLN A 103 -4.52 -1.18 12.79
N VAL A 104 -3.23 -1.38 12.55
CA VAL A 104 -2.46 -0.61 11.55
C VAL A 104 -2.99 -0.93 10.14
N VAL A 105 -3.20 -2.21 9.84
CA VAL A 105 -3.77 -2.64 8.56
C VAL A 105 -5.17 -2.04 8.37
N LYS A 106 -6.02 -2.16 9.40
CA LYS A 106 -7.38 -1.61 9.36
C LYS A 106 -7.38 -0.09 9.13
N ASN A 107 -6.54 0.66 9.84
CA ASN A 107 -6.46 2.11 9.70
C ASN A 107 -6.04 2.51 8.26
N ALA A 108 -5.08 1.80 7.69
CA ALA A 108 -4.63 2.05 6.31
C ALA A 108 -5.72 1.68 5.29
N TRP A 109 -6.46 0.60 5.53
CA TRP A 109 -7.60 0.20 4.71
C TRP A 109 -8.75 1.19 4.79
N ASP A 110 -9.11 1.64 5.99
CA ASP A 110 -10.13 2.66 6.22
C ASP A 110 -9.80 3.97 5.48
N ASP A 111 -8.51 4.36 5.40
CA ASP A 111 -8.08 5.54 4.63
C ASP A 111 -8.27 5.35 3.12
N ILE A 112 -7.98 4.16 2.57
CA ILE A 112 -8.26 3.83 1.17
C ILE A 112 -9.76 3.93 0.88
N VAL A 113 -10.59 3.30 1.72
CA VAL A 113 -12.06 3.31 1.58
C VAL A 113 -12.61 4.73 1.69
N ALA A 114 -12.18 5.49 2.71
CA ALA A 114 -12.62 6.86 2.91
C ALA A 114 -12.19 7.77 1.77
N SER A 115 -10.98 7.61 1.24
CA SER A 115 -10.48 8.39 0.10
C SER A 115 -11.28 8.09 -1.16
N ALA A 116 -11.56 6.82 -1.48
CA ALA A 116 -12.39 6.45 -2.61
C ALA A 116 -13.79 7.10 -2.52
N ASN A 117 -14.44 6.96 -1.36
CA ASN A 117 -15.79 7.51 -1.15
C ASN A 117 -15.81 9.05 -1.24
N ARG A 118 -14.78 9.72 -0.71
CA ARG A 118 -14.67 11.21 -0.73
C ARG A 118 -14.56 11.75 -2.15
N HIS A 119 -13.84 11.04 -3.03
CA HIS A 119 -13.55 11.50 -4.39
C HIS A 119 -14.58 11.06 -5.43
N TYR A 120 -15.55 10.20 -5.04
CA TYR A 120 -16.60 9.77 -5.95
C TYR A 120 -17.52 10.94 -6.33
N GLU A 121 -17.57 11.27 -7.62
CA GLU A 121 -18.42 12.32 -8.19
C GLU A 121 -19.31 11.73 -9.29
N PRO A 122 -20.57 11.38 -9.01
CA PRO A 122 -21.46 10.75 -10.00
C PRO A 122 -21.52 11.52 -11.32
N GLY A 123 -21.27 10.82 -12.42
CA GLY A 123 -21.28 11.40 -13.76
C GLY A 123 -20.06 12.24 -14.15
N LYS A 124 -19.06 12.35 -13.27
CA LYS A 124 -17.81 13.08 -13.54
C LYS A 124 -16.57 12.23 -13.30
N PHE A 125 -16.48 11.62 -12.11
CA PHE A 125 -15.34 10.83 -11.73
C PHE A 125 -15.78 9.62 -10.92
N THR A 126 -15.50 8.43 -11.41
CA THR A 126 -15.82 7.17 -10.75
C THR A 126 -14.63 6.65 -9.96
N THR A 127 -14.83 6.34 -8.68
CA THR A 127 -13.82 5.72 -7.84
C THR A 127 -14.15 4.27 -7.55
N PHE A 128 -13.13 3.44 -7.42
CA PHE A 128 -13.27 2.07 -6.98
C PHE A 128 -12.48 1.85 -5.69
N ILE A 129 -13.11 1.19 -4.72
CA ILE A 129 -12.40 0.66 -3.57
C ILE A 129 -11.71 -0.63 -4.03
N ALA A 130 -10.42 -0.75 -3.79
CA ALA A 130 -9.65 -1.88 -4.25
C ALA A 130 -8.44 -2.16 -3.34
N TYR A 131 -7.92 -3.37 -3.44
CA TYR A 131 -6.62 -3.74 -2.89
C TYR A 131 -5.92 -4.76 -3.80
N GLU A 132 -4.64 -4.95 -3.63
CA GLU A 132 -3.88 -5.97 -4.34
C GLU A 132 -3.59 -7.15 -3.42
N TYR A 133 -4.13 -8.32 -3.78
CA TYR A 133 -3.73 -9.59 -3.20
C TYR A 133 -2.49 -10.11 -3.93
N THR A 134 -1.49 -10.57 -3.14
CA THR A 134 -0.28 -11.19 -3.66
C THR A 134 -0.17 -12.59 -3.06
N GLY A 135 -0.25 -13.60 -3.89
CA GLY A 135 -0.11 -15.01 -3.51
C GLY A 135 1.02 -15.69 -4.27
N THR A 136 1.21 -16.98 -4.00
CA THR A 136 2.17 -17.82 -4.70
C THR A 136 1.43 -18.80 -5.61
N GLY A 137 1.83 -18.86 -6.87
CA GLY A 137 1.28 -19.81 -7.83
C GLY A 137 1.88 -21.20 -7.71
N PRO A 138 1.35 -22.18 -8.49
CA PRO A 138 1.75 -23.59 -8.40
C PRO A 138 3.22 -23.85 -8.72
N GLU A 139 3.88 -22.97 -9.49
CA GLU A 139 5.30 -23.05 -9.87
C GLU A 139 6.16 -22.07 -9.06
N GLU A 140 5.70 -21.68 -7.88
CA GLU A 140 6.35 -20.70 -6.97
C GLU A 140 6.46 -19.27 -7.57
N GLU A 141 5.73 -18.99 -8.65
CA GLU A 141 5.65 -17.64 -9.21
C GLU A 141 4.81 -16.73 -8.33
N VAL A 142 5.19 -15.46 -8.27
CA VAL A 142 4.42 -14.43 -7.56
C VAL A 142 3.22 -14.03 -8.40
N LEU A 143 2.02 -14.18 -7.85
CA LEU A 143 0.76 -13.79 -8.49
C LEU A 143 0.18 -12.55 -7.82
N HIS A 144 -0.07 -11.53 -8.61
CA HIS A 144 -0.74 -10.30 -8.18
C HIS A 144 -2.17 -10.26 -8.74
N ARG A 145 -3.16 -10.00 -7.88
CA ARG A 145 -4.56 -9.85 -8.26
C ARG A 145 -5.15 -8.60 -7.63
N ASN A 146 -5.70 -7.71 -8.44
CA ASN A 146 -6.47 -6.59 -7.92
C ASN A 146 -7.88 -7.05 -7.59
N VAL A 147 -8.27 -6.91 -6.32
CA VAL A 147 -9.63 -7.09 -5.85
C VAL A 147 -10.32 -5.74 -5.88
N ILE A 148 -11.36 -5.62 -6.70
CA ILE A 148 -12.09 -4.37 -6.94
C ILE A 148 -13.53 -4.56 -6.47
N PHE A 149 -13.98 -3.73 -5.55
CA PHE A 149 -15.33 -3.79 -5.02
C PHE A 149 -16.30 -2.97 -5.87
N ARG A 150 -17.50 -3.51 -6.02
CA ARG A 150 -18.57 -2.88 -6.79
C ARG A 150 -19.15 -1.66 -6.09
N ASP A 151 -19.16 -1.67 -4.76
CA ASP A 151 -19.74 -0.64 -3.91
C ASP A 151 -18.94 -0.47 -2.61
N SER A 152 -19.50 0.24 -1.64
CA SER A 152 -18.84 0.52 -0.36
C SER A 152 -18.98 -0.62 0.68
N VAL A 153 -19.57 -1.74 0.32
CA VAL A 153 -19.64 -2.92 1.19
C VAL A 153 -18.35 -3.72 1.01
N VAL A 154 -17.44 -3.56 1.95
CA VAL A 154 -16.09 -4.13 1.90
C VAL A 154 -15.78 -4.85 3.21
N PRO A 155 -14.80 -5.77 3.24
CA PRO A 155 -14.36 -6.41 4.47
C PRO A 155 -13.74 -5.37 5.43
N GLU A 156 -13.73 -5.68 6.70
CA GLU A 156 -13.11 -4.83 7.74
C GLU A 156 -11.58 -4.75 7.57
N ILE A 157 -10.96 -5.83 7.11
CA ILE A 157 -9.54 -5.94 6.78
C ILE A 157 -9.43 -6.65 5.43
N PRO A 158 -8.57 -6.19 4.50
CA PRO A 158 -8.40 -6.84 3.21
C PRO A 158 -7.72 -8.20 3.38
N PHE A 159 -8.22 -9.21 2.68
CA PHE A 159 -7.63 -10.55 2.66
C PHE A 159 -6.24 -10.52 2.02
N SER A 160 -5.26 -11.10 2.68
CA SER A 160 -3.86 -11.06 2.26
C SER A 160 -3.21 -12.45 2.29
N ARG A 161 -1.98 -12.55 1.79
CA ARG A 161 -1.21 -13.79 1.89
C ARG A 161 -0.83 -14.20 3.32
N ILE A 162 -1.03 -13.34 4.31
CA ILE A 162 -0.90 -13.71 5.73
C ILE A 162 -2.04 -14.64 6.13
N ASP A 163 -3.24 -14.43 5.54
CA ASP A 163 -4.42 -15.25 5.78
C ASP A 163 -4.33 -16.57 5.01
N SER A 164 -3.96 -16.51 3.74
CA SER A 164 -3.62 -17.67 2.91
C SER A 164 -2.74 -17.24 1.73
N ASP A 165 -1.74 -18.06 1.41
CA ASP A 165 -0.87 -17.90 0.25
C ASP A 165 -1.45 -18.58 -1.01
N ASP A 166 -2.49 -19.42 -0.84
CA ASP A 166 -3.20 -20.06 -1.95
C ASP A 166 -4.18 -19.05 -2.58
N PRO A 167 -3.97 -18.67 -3.86
CA PRO A 167 -4.84 -17.72 -4.54
C PRO A 167 -6.25 -18.26 -4.84
N GLN A 168 -6.54 -19.52 -4.51
CA GLN A 168 -7.89 -20.08 -4.61
C GLN A 168 -8.76 -19.74 -3.41
N ASP A 169 -8.15 -19.32 -2.30
CA ASP A 169 -8.86 -18.92 -1.07
C ASP A 169 -9.38 -17.47 -1.13
N LEU A 170 -8.94 -16.69 -2.13
CA LEU A 170 -9.41 -15.33 -2.42
C LEU A 170 -10.83 -15.36 -3.02
#